data_28b07114541ec50f86dc1332e20fbd55
#
_entry.id   28b07114541ec50f86dc1332e20fbd55
#
_cell.length_a   1.000
_cell.length_b   1.000
_cell.length_c   1.000
_cell.angle_alpha   90.00
_cell.angle_beta   90.00
_cell.angle_gamma   90.00
#
_symmetry.space_group_name_H-M   'P 1'
#
loop_
_entity.id
_entity.type
_entity.pdbx_description
1 polymer ?
#
loop_
_entity_poly.entity_id
_entity_poly.type
_entity_poly.pdbx_seq_one_letter_code
_entity_poly.pdbx_strand_id
1 'polypeptide(L)'
;MKRNLYLLLAVFGFLCCVGQLFTVAAHNNGYHTRNIFTPETIPWGPVPPFINPGAQLAVLEGDPTASTGDYTVRLKMPDGYKIAPHWHPLRENVTVLSGTFKVGMGDQFDTKKMAAFTEGSFAFLDPDMHHYAMACGQTIVQVHGQSPLQFNYVNPDDDPSRRR
;
A
#
# COMPACT_ATOMS: atom_id res chain seq x y z
N MET A 1 10.64 -93.89 5.56
CA MET A 1 10.66 -92.53 6.20
C MET A 1 10.99 -91.54 5.13
N LYS A 2 9.98 -90.77 4.64
CA LYS A 2 10.14 -89.77 3.57
C LYS A 2 9.88 -88.41 4.18
N ARG A 3 10.91 -87.57 4.18
CA ARG A 3 10.80 -86.15 4.65
C ARG A 3 10.49 -85.29 3.46
N ASN A 4 9.29 -84.64 3.48
CA ASN A 4 8.89 -83.66 2.50
C ASN A 4 9.48 -82.30 2.86
N LEU A 5 10.27 -81.78 1.93
CA LEU A 5 10.84 -80.46 1.99
C LEU A 5 9.90 -79.48 1.25
N TYR A 6 9.21 -78.61 1.97
CA TYR A 6 8.42 -77.51 1.37
C TYR A 6 9.30 -76.29 1.10
N LEU A 7 9.44 -75.98 -0.16
CA LEU A 7 10.12 -74.80 -0.66
C LEU A 7 9.16 -73.63 -0.62
N LEU A 8 9.38 -72.65 0.28
CA LEU A 8 8.66 -71.44 0.34
C LEU A 8 9.24 -70.40 -0.67
N LEU A 9 8.54 -70.18 -1.76
CA LEU A 9 8.81 -69.06 -2.69
C LEU A 9 8.25 -67.76 -2.13
N ALA A 10 9.12 -66.88 -1.63
CA ALA A 10 8.74 -65.51 -1.31
C ALA A 10 8.75 -64.66 -2.59
N VAL A 11 7.54 -64.29 -3.07
CA VAL A 11 7.40 -63.35 -4.16
C VAL A 11 7.50 -61.93 -3.58
N PHE A 12 8.61 -61.27 -3.84
CA PHE A 12 8.78 -59.84 -3.55
C PHE A 12 8.04 -59.02 -4.62
N GLY A 13 6.86 -58.56 -4.28
CA GLY A 13 6.12 -57.58 -5.10
C GLY A 13 6.77 -56.22 -5.03
N PHE A 14 7.44 -55.79 -6.10
CA PHE A 14 7.96 -54.44 -6.26
C PHE A 14 6.78 -53.53 -6.60
N LEU A 15 6.26 -52.81 -5.58
CA LEU A 15 5.23 -51.80 -5.78
C LEU A 15 5.87 -50.56 -6.39
N CYS A 16 5.79 -50.43 -7.71
CA CYS A 16 6.26 -49.25 -8.44
C CYS A 16 5.25 -48.09 -8.19
N CYS A 17 5.54 -47.20 -7.21
CA CYS A 17 4.80 -45.96 -7.05
C CYS A 17 5.10 -45.06 -8.24
N VAL A 18 4.23 -45.10 -9.25
CA VAL A 18 4.20 -44.12 -10.32
C VAL A 18 3.65 -42.83 -9.70
N GLY A 19 4.57 -41.95 -9.29
CA GLY A 19 4.20 -40.57 -8.90
C GLY A 19 3.60 -39.83 -10.09
N GLN A 20 2.29 -39.66 -10.08
CA GLN A 20 1.63 -38.73 -11.00
C GLN A 20 2.05 -37.30 -10.63
N LEU A 21 2.94 -36.72 -11.41
CA LEU A 21 3.19 -35.29 -11.43
C LEU A 21 1.94 -34.61 -11.93
N PHE A 22 1.11 -34.10 -11.02
CA PHE A 22 0.06 -33.17 -11.36
C PHE A 22 0.75 -31.86 -11.80
N THR A 23 0.92 -31.68 -13.09
CA THR A 23 1.19 -30.38 -13.66
C THR A 23 -0.06 -29.52 -13.45
N VAL A 24 -0.05 -28.66 -12.44
CA VAL A 24 -1.01 -27.58 -12.33
C VAL A 24 -0.77 -26.67 -13.52
N ALA A 25 -1.54 -26.86 -14.57
CA ALA A 25 -1.60 -25.89 -15.65
C ALA A 25 -2.10 -24.56 -15.03
N ALA A 26 -1.22 -23.57 -14.95
CA ALA A 26 -1.63 -22.22 -14.61
C ALA A 26 -2.64 -21.80 -15.66
N HIS A 27 -3.92 -21.79 -15.28
CA HIS A 27 -4.97 -21.18 -16.08
C HIS A 27 -4.64 -19.69 -16.14
N ASN A 28 -4.10 -19.30 -17.27
CA ASN A 28 -3.89 -17.90 -17.61
C ASN A 28 -5.29 -17.33 -17.93
N ASN A 29 -6.11 -17.14 -16.88
CA ASN A 29 -7.33 -16.38 -17.01
C ASN A 29 -6.88 -14.99 -17.42
N GLY A 30 -7.24 -14.57 -18.63
CA GLY A 30 -6.87 -13.28 -19.21
C GLY A 30 -7.45 -12.08 -18.45
N TYR A 31 -7.16 -12.01 -17.17
CA TYR A 31 -7.30 -10.77 -16.41
C TYR A 31 -6.30 -9.78 -17.01
N HIS A 32 -6.80 -8.66 -17.43
CA HIS A 32 -5.96 -7.53 -17.82
C HIS A 32 -5.13 -7.15 -16.60
N THR A 33 -3.88 -7.63 -16.54
CA THR A 33 -2.94 -7.38 -15.43
C THR A 33 -2.61 -5.90 -15.23
N ARG A 34 -3.10 -5.03 -16.11
CA ARG A 34 -2.90 -3.57 -16.04
C ARG A 34 -3.52 -2.90 -14.80
N ASN A 35 -4.50 -3.54 -14.15
CA ASN A 35 -5.23 -2.99 -13.01
C ASN A 35 -4.99 -3.81 -11.72
N ILE A 36 -3.94 -4.64 -11.70
CA ILE A 36 -3.57 -5.45 -10.55
C ILE A 36 -2.17 -5.05 -10.10
N PHE A 37 -2.07 -4.60 -8.86
CA PHE A 37 -0.82 -4.17 -8.25
C PHE A 37 -0.51 -5.05 -7.04
N THR A 38 0.58 -5.81 -7.11
CA THR A 38 1.17 -6.47 -5.94
C THR A 38 2.21 -5.55 -5.28
N PRO A 39 2.67 -5.80 -4.06
CA PRO A 39 3.70 -4.97 -3.42
C PRO A 39 4.94 -4.78 -4.28
N GLU A 40 5.31 -5.78 -5.11
CA GLU A 40 6.50 -5.79 -5.96
C GLU A 40 6.29 -4.99 -7.26
N THR A 41 5.04 -4.80 -7.68
CA THR A 41 4.69 -4.16 -8.97
C THR A 41 4.17 -2.73 -8.81
N ILE A 42 4.13 -2.19 -7.58
CA ILE A 42 3.72 -0.80 -7.34
C ILE A 42 4.67 0.16 -8.08
N PRO A 43 4.15 1.04 -8.96
CA PRO A 43 4.95 1.96 -9.76
C PRO A 43 5.37 3.19 -8.94
N TRP A 44 6.26 3.00 -7.96
CA TRP A 44 6.75 4.08 -7.12
C TRP A 44 7.54 5.12 -7.93
N GLY A 45 7.14 6.38 -7.77
CA GLY A 45 7.78 7.54 -8.40
C GLY A 45 8.00 8.68 -7.39
N PRO A 46 8.56 9.82 -7.85
CA PRO A 46 8.67 11.00 -7.02
C PRO A 46 7.29 11.56 -6.65
N VAL A 47 7.21 12.24 -5.52
CA VAL A 47 6.02 13.00 -5.15
C VAL A 47 5.85 14.22 -6.05
N PRO A 48 4.60 14.72 -6.26
CA PRO A 48 4.38 15.97 -6.98
C PRO A 48 5.01 17.17 -6.24
N PRO A 49 5.27 18.28 -6.95
CA PRO A 49 5.99 19.45 -6.41
C PRO A 49 5.39 20.08 -5.15
N PHE A 50 4.09 19.92 -4.95
CA PHE A 50 3.39 20.44 -3.77
C PHE A 50 3.49 19.51 -2.54
N ILE A 51 4.15 18.38 -2.63
CA ILE A 51 4.47 17.49 -1.49
C ILE A 51 5.98 17.55 -1.25
N ASN A 52 6.40 17.63 0.02
CA ASN A 52 7.82 17.68 0.37
C ASN A 52 8.60 16.50 -0.23
N PRO A 53 9.80 16.72 -0.77
CA PRO A 53 10.63 15.64 -1.30
C PRO A 53 11.05 14.66 -0.19
N GLY A 54 11.42 13.44 -0.60
CA GLY A 54 11.86 12.38 0.31
C GLY A 54 10.85 11.23 0.46
N ALA A 55 9.57 11.46 0.15
CA ALA A 55 8.59 10.39 0.00
C ALA A 55 8.51 9.92 -1.46
N GLN A 56 7.82 8.80 -1.69
CA GLN A 56 7.47 8.27 -3.01
C GLN A 56 5.95 8.17 -3.13
N LEU A 57 5.43 8.44 -4.32
CA LEU A 57 4.00 8.31 -4.62
C LEU A 57 3.82 7.31 -5.76
N ALA A 58 2.74 6.54 -5.71
CA ALA A 58 2.30 5.68 -6.79
C ALA A 58 0.83 5.93 -7.08
N VAL A 59 0.47 6.21 -8.31
CA VAL A 59 -0.91 6.26 -8.78
C VAL A 59 -1.32 4.84 -9.17
N LEU A 60 -2.37 4.33 -8.54
CA LEU A 60 -2.91 2.99 -8.79
C LEU A 60 -4.17 3.04 -9.65
N GLU A 61 -4.93 4.10 -9.52
CA GLU A 61 -6.19 4.29 -10.24
C GLU A 61 -6.43 5.78 -10.48
N GLY A 62 -7.07 6.08 -11.62
CA GLY A 62 -7.49 7.43 -11.98
C GLY A 62 -6.33 8.38 -12.29
N ASP A 63 -6.67 9.66 -12.31
CA ASP A 63 -5.72 10.76 -12.46
C ASP A 63 -5.96 11.77 -11.33
N PRO A 64 -5.06 11.84 -10.32
CA PRO A 64 -5.21 12.77 -9.22
C PRO A 64 -5.11 14.24 -9.63
N THR A 65 -4.73 14.54 -10.88
CA THR A 65 -4.65 15.91 -11.43
C THR A 65 -5.83 16.29 -12.30
N ALA A 66 -6.71 15.35 -12.62
CA ALA A 66 -7.89 15.60 -13.43
C ALA A 66 -8.87 16.56 -12.70
N SER A 67 -9.76 17.18 -13.45
CA SER A 67 -10.78 18.06 -12.88
C SER A 67 -11.92 17.30 -12.18
N THR A 68 -12.11 16.04 -12.50
CA THR A 68 -13.16 15.17 -11.95
C THR A 68 -12.73 13.70 -12.05
N GLY A 69 -13.41 12.83 -11.33
CA GLY A 69 -13.17 11.39 -11.29
C GLY A 69 -12.60 10.96 -9.94
N ASP A 70 -12.51 9.68 -9.75
CA ASP A 70 -11.92 9.11 -8.54
C ASP A 70 -10.43 8.84 -8.77
N TYR A 71 -9.64 8.88 -7.70
CA TYR A 71 -8.25 8.45 -7.71
C TYR A 71 -7.94 7.56 -6.51
N THR A 72 -6.95 6.68 -6.71
CA THR A 72 -6.31 5.93 -5.63
C THR A 72 -4.80 6.06 -5.79
N VAL A 73 -4.14 6.58 -4.75
CA VAL A 73 -2.68 6.70 -4.70
C VAL A 73 -2.13 6.04 -3.45
N ARG A 74 -0.86 5.66 -3.48
CA ARG A 74 -0.11 5.29 -2.28
C ARG A 74 1.04 6.24 -2.06
N LEU A 75 1.24 6.63 -0.80
CA LEU A 75 2.36 7.45 -0.36
C LEU A 75 3.24 6.60 0.56
N LYS A 76 4.53 6.46 0.19
CA LYS A 76 5.55 5.79 0.98
C LYS A 76 6.50 6.84 1.56
N MET A 77 6.53 6.92 2.87
CA MET A 77 7.24 7.93 3.65
C MET A 77 8.37 7.29 4.45
N PRO A 78 9.58 7.86 4.45
CA PRO A 78 10.64 7.44 5.39
C PRO A 78 10.28 7.80 6.83
N ASP A 79 11.02 7.25 7.79
CA ASP A 79 10.88 7.62 9.20
C ASP A 79 11.06 9.12 9.42
N GLY A 80 10.19 9.68 10.27
CA GLY A 80 10.21 11.11 10.60
C GLY A 80 9.72 12.05 9.50
N TYR A 81 9.25 11.53 8.36
CA TYR A 81 8.70 12.36 7.29
C TYR A 81 7.48 13.14 7.78
N LYS A 82 7.47 14.45 7.53
CA LYS A 82 6.42 15.37 8.02
C LYS A 82 5.65 15.98 6.86
N ILE A 83 4.34 16.08 7.06
CA ILE A 83 3.44 16.87 6.22
C ILE A 83 2.93 18.02 7.09
N ALA A 84 3.27 19.23 6.70
CA ALA A 84 2.91 20.44 7.41
C ALA A 84 1.37 20.66 7.43
N PRO A 85 0.84 21.52 8.32
CA PRO A 85 -0.59 21.82 8.38
C PRO A 85 -1.14 22.24 7.03
N HIS A 86 -2.16 21.51 6.58
CA HIS A 86 -2.81 21.68 5.29
C HIS A 86 -4.28 21.22 5.34
N TRP A 87 -5.00 21.46 4.28
CA TRP A 87 -6.37 21.00 4.09
C TRP A 87 -6.64 20.69 2.61
N HIS A 88 -7.72 19.96 2.37
CA HIS A 88 -8.17 19.57 1.03
C HIS A 88 -9.58 20.11 0.77
N PRO A 89 -9.90 20.59 -0.45
CA PRO A 89 -11.25 21.03 -0.78
C PRO A 89 -12.25 19.89 -0.94
N LEU A 90 -11.76 18.64 -1.06
CA LEU A 90 -12.55 17.44 -1.20
C LEU A 90 -12.16 16.45 -0.08
N ARG A 91 -13.04 15.49 0.22
CA ARG A 91 -12.78 14.48 1.25
C ARG A 91 -11.57 13.64 0.89
N GLU A 92 -10.69 13.45 1.85
CA GLU A 92 -9.59 12.51 1.80
C GLU A 92 -9.91 11.26 2.63
N ASN A 93 -9.69 10.07 2.06
CA ASN A 93 -9.80 8.79 2.78
C ASN A 93 -8.42 8.16 2.84
N VAL A 94 -7.98 7.81 4.06
CA VAL A 94 -6.63 7.32 4.33
C VAL A 94 -6.68 5.95 4.99
N THR A 95 -6.00 4.97 4.43
CA THR A 95 -5.78 3.66 5.03
C THR A 95 -4.30 3.45 5.29
N VAL A 96 -3.92 3.09 6.50
CA VAL A 96 -2.53 2.72 6.83
C VAL A 96 -2.28 1.28 6.39
N LEU A 97 -1.36 1.10 5.44
CA LEU A 97 -1.00 -0.23 4.92
C LEU A 97 0.20 -0.83 5.63
N SER A 98 1.12 -0.01 6.14
CA SER A 98 2.25 -0.46 6.97
C SER A 98 2.82 0.70 7.76
N GLY A 99 3.51 0.40 8.86
CA GLY A 99 4.13 1.40 9.74
C GLY A 99 3.13 2.10 10.66
N THR A 100 3.47 3.31 11.08
CA THR A 100 2.62 4.14 11.94
C THR A 100 2.50 5.54 11.37
N PHE A 101 1.27 5.92 11.04
CA PHE A 101 0.94 7.25 10.56
C PHE A 101 0.35 8.06 11.71
N LYS A 102 1.01 9.14 12.08
CA LYS A 102 0.52 10.06 13.12
C LYS A 102 -0.16 11.25 12.47
N VAL A 103 -1.35 11.59 12.96
CA VAL A 103 -2.16 12.71 12.46
C VAL A 103 -2.55 13.61 13.62
N GLY A 104 -2.39 14.90 13.44
CA GLY A 104 -2.88 15.94 14.35
C GLY A 104 -3.79 16.90 13.60
N MET A 105 -4.72 17.53 14.33
CA MET A 105 -5.70 18.47 13.78
C MET A 105 -5.32 19.91 14.12
N GLY A 106 -5.62 20.84 13.18
CA GLY A 106 -5.45 22.27 13.34
C GLY A 106 -4.26 22.85 12.58
N ASP A 107 -3.96 24.10 12.87
CA ASP A 107 -3.08 24.96 12.07
C ASP A 107 -1.60 24.92 12.49
N GLN A 108 -1.30 24.30 13.62
CA GLN A 108 0.04 24.24 14.17
C GLN A 108 0.52 22.82 14.34
N PHE A 109 1.72 22.54 13.81
CA PHE A 109 2.36 21.23 13.93
C PHE A 109 2.79 20.98 15.38
N ASP A 110 2.07 20.09 16.08
CA ASP A 110 2.36 19.71 17.48
C ASP A 110 2.36 18.20 17.63
N THR A 111 3.55 17.61 17.80
CA THR A 111 3.70 16.15 17.94
C THR A 111 3.01 15.58 19.18
N LYS A 112 2.73 16.40 20.19
CA LYS A 112 2.05 15.98 21.43
C LYS A 112 0.54 15.81 21.26
N LYS A 113 -0.01 16.41 20.19
CA LYS A 113 -1.46 16.37 19.86
C LYS A 113 -1.79 15.38 18.77
N MET A 114 -0.81 14.62 18.29
CA MET A 114 -1.04 13.63 17.23
C MET A 114 -1.58 12.32 17.79
N ALA A 115 -2.61 11.79 17.13
CA ALA A 115 -3.05 10.41 17.28
C ALA A 115 -2.22 9.49 16.39
N ALA A 116 -1.91 8.28 16.86
CA ALA A 116 -1.18 7.29 16.10
C ALA A 116 -2.13 6.26 15.47
N PHE A 117 -1.99 6.06 14.18
CA PHE A 117 -2.73 5.08 13.40
C PHE A 117 -1.74 4.03 12.88
N THR A 118 -1.96 2.78 13.27
CA THR A 118 -1.14 1.65 12.88
C THR A 118 -1.74 0.94 11.66
N GLU A 119 -1.04 -0.07 11.15
CA GLU A 119 -1.50 -0.91 10.04
C GLU A 119 -2.95 -1.36 10.21
N GLY A 120 -3.74 -1.28 9.14
CA GLY A 120 -5.18 -1.58 9.12
C GLY A 120 -6.07 -0.42 9.58
N SER A 121 -5.52 0.66 10.13
CA SER A 121 -6.32 1.83 10.51
C SER A 121 -6.86 2.54 9.28
N PHE A 122 -8.08 3.06 9.43
CA PHE A 122 -8.74 3.89 8.42
C PHE A 122 -9.23 5.20 9.06
N ALA A 123 -9.07 6.30 8.35
CA ALA A 123 -9.63 7.59 8.70
C ALA A 123 -10.13 8.30 7.44
N PHE A 124 -11.06 9.23 7.62
CA PHE A 124 -11.40 10.19 6.57
C PHE A 124 -11.37 11.61 7.13
N LEU A 125 -11.04 12.53 6.28
CA LEU A 125 -11.00 13.96 6.56
C LEU A 125 -12.00 14.63 5.64
N ASP A 126 -12.98 15.32 6.23
CA ASP A 126 -13.96 16.06 5.46
C ASP A 126 -13.31 17.30 4.81
N PRO A 127 -13.91 17.87 3.76
CA PRO A 127 -13.42 19.10 3.15
C PRO A 127 -13.08 20.18 4.19
N ASP A 128 -12.03 20.92 3.93
CA ASP A 128 -11.55 22.04 4.73
C ASP A 128 -11.10 21.71 6.16
N MET A 129 -10.95 20.42 6.50
CA MET A 129 -10.40 20.02 7.79
C MET A 129 -8.87 20.21 7.80
N HIS A 130 -8.41 21.18 8.59
CA HIS A 130 -6.97 21.44 8.76
C HIS A 130 -6.31 20.33 9.57
N HIS A 131 -5.28 19.73 9.02
CA HIS A 131 -4.55 18.63 9.66
C HIS A 131 -3.08 18.61 9.25
N TYR A 132 -2.28 17.85 9.97
CA TYR A 132 -0.87 17.63 9.72
C TYR A 132 -0.50 16.19 10.07
N ALA A 133 0.57 15.68 9.48
CA ALA A 133 0.92 14.29 9.64
C ALA A 133 2.42 14.05 9.79
N MET A 134 2.77 12.88 10.35
CA MET A 134 4.14 12.42 10.47
C MET A 134 4.21 10.90 10.38
N ALA A 135 5.17 10.38 9.62
CA ALA A 135 5.53 8.97 9.63
C ALA A 135 6.39 8.63 10.85
N CYS A 136 6.11 7.49 11.49
CA CYS A 136 6.95 6.92 12.54
C CYS A 136 7.39 5.52 12.09
N GLY A 137 8.66 5.37 11.78
CA GLY A 137 9.17 4.30 10.94
C GLY A 137 8.80 4.51 9.46
N GLN A 138 9.31 3.65 8.57
CA GLN A 138 8.84 3.64 7.19
C GLN A 138 7.33 3.36 7.17
N THR A 139 6.56 4.25 6.58
CA THR A 139 5.10 4.18 6.59
C THR A 139 4.54 4.25 5.17
N ILE A 140 3.58 3.38 4.88
CA ILE A 140 2.83 3.40 3.62
C ILE A 140 1.36 3.63 3.94
N VAL A 141 0.79 4.66 3.34
CA VAL A 141 -0.65 4.91 3.37
C VAL A 141 -1.23 4.82 1.96
N GLN A 142 -2.47 4.37 1.86
CA GLN A 142 -3.28 4.50 0.66
C GLN A 142 -4.27 5.63 0.87
N VAL A 143 -4.30 6.54 -0.09
CA VAL A 143 -5.23 7.65 -0.13
C VAL A 143 -6.13 7.46 -1.33
N HIS A 144 -7.43 7.63 -1.13
CA HIS A 144 -8.39 7.69 -2.22
C HIS A 144 -9.39 8.81 -2.00
N GLY A 145 -9.87 9.36 -3.09
CA GLY A 145 -10.79 10.48 -3.08
C GLY A 145 -11.21 10.86 -4.48
N GLN A 146 -11.83 12.03 -4.60
CA GLN A 146 -12.19 12.62 -5.88
C GLN A 146 -11.12 13.62 -6.34
N SER A 147 -10.86 13.62 -7.64
CA SER A 147 -9.93 14.57 -8.28
C SER A 147 -10.53 16.00 -8.33
N PRO A 148 -9.69 17.02 -8.22
CA PRO A 148 -8.24 16.97 -8.10
C PRO A 148 -7.75 16.70 -6.67
N LEU A 149 -6.65 15.93 -6.52
CA LEU A 149 -5.88 15.89 -5.27
C LEU A 149 -5.18 17.25 -5.11
N GLN A 150 -5.66 18.03 -4.17
CA GLN A 150 -5.19 19.40 -3.95
C GLN A 150 -4.76 19.58 -2.50
N PHE A 151 -3.56 20.15 -2.30
CA PHE A 151 -3.02 20.53 -1.01
C PHE A 151 -3.08 22.04 -0.85
N ASN A 152 -3.72 22.51 0.22
CA ASN A 152 -3.75 23.93 0.60
C ASN A 152 -3.03 24.07 1.93
N TYR A 153 -1.78 24.53 1.91
CA TYR A 153 -1.01 24.72 3.13
C TYR A 153 -1.53 25.89 3.95
N VAL A 154 -1.68 25.70 5.26
CA VAL A 154 -2.12 26.77 6.19
C VAL A 154 -1.11 27.92 6.17
N ASN A 155 0.19 27.59 6.28
CA ASN A 155 1.26 28.56 6.05
C ASN A 155 1.78 28.39 4.62
N PRO A 156 1.66 29.41 3.74
CA PRO A 156 2.14 29.34 2.37
C PRO A 156 3.63 29.04 2.22
N ASP A 157 4.46 29.31 3.24
CA ASP A 157 5.90 29.02 3.22
C ASP A 157 6.19 27.53 3.39
N ASP A 158 5.20 26.75 3.82
CA ASP A 158 5.31 25.29 3.91
C ASP A 158 5.11 24.59 2.56
N ASP A 159 4.57 25.30 1.56
CA ASP A 159 4.39 24.76 0.20
C ASP A 159 5.74 24.60 -0.51
N PRO A 160 6.21 23.38 -0.74
CA PRO A 160 7.52 23.15 -1.37
C PRO A 160 7.57 23.63 -2.83
N SER A 161 6.44 23.75 -3.51
CA SER A 161 6.39 24.26 -4.89
C SER A 161 6.77 25.73 -5.00
N ARG A 162 6.71 26.47 -3.91
CA ARG A 162 7.11 27.88 -3.82
C ARG A 162 8.59 28.10 -3.48
N ARG A 163 9.27 27.03 -3.03
CA ARG A 163 10.70 27.08 -2.70
C ARG A 163 11.53 26.83 -3.97
N ARG A 164 11.83 27.86 -4.72
CA ARG A 164 12.73 27.81 -5.88
C ARG A 164 14.10 28.35 -5.52
#